data_843ed618a533acf51086a71db722e201
#
_entry.id   843ed618a533acf51086a71db722e201
#
_cell.length_a   1.000
_cell.length_b   1.000
_cell.length_c   1.000
_cell.angle_alpha   90.00
_cell.angle_beta   90.00
_cell.angle_gamma   90.00
#
_symmetry.space_group_name_H-M   'P 1'
#
loop_
_entity.id
_entity.type
_entity.pdbx_description
1 polymer ?
#
loop_
_entity_poly.entity_id
_entity_poly.type
_entity_poly.pdbx_seq_one_letter_code
_entity_poly.pdbx_strand_id
1 'polypeptide(L)'
;MLGKGGRKRTVLLDDPQLIQALRRFLRTLGYTHGPLFQATRNGRGGVLRYQSVQERWQGYAERAGVICTLHQLRHSHATELVNGGVSLATIRKRLGHQHIQTTLRYAEISDTTADTELRTWRRHRSIS
;
A
#
# COMPACT_ATOMS: atom_id res chain seq x y z
N MET A 1 5.06 -11.04 3.76
CA MET A 1 5.03 -11.49 2.35
C MET A 1 6.33 -11.10 1.65
N LEU A 2 6.94 -12.03 0.99
CA LEU A 2 8.13 -11.75 0.19
C LEU A 2 7.71 -11.01 -1.09
N GLY A 3 8.33 -9.87 -1.36
CA GLY A 3 8.15 -9.16 -2.61
C GLY A 3 8.84 -9.89 -3.77
N LYS A 4 8.67 -9.38 -4.97
CA LYS A 4 9.36 -9.87 -6.17
C LYS A 4 10.87 -9.91 -5.91
N GLY A 5 11.52 -11.06 -6.08
CA GLY A 5 12.92 -11.27 -5.76
C GLY A 5 13.22 -11.64 -4.30
N GLY A 6 12.20 -12.01 -3.52
CA GLY A 6 12.36 -12.50 -2.15
C GLY A 6 12.69 -11.43 -1.10
N ARG A 7 12.52 -10.16 -1.41
CA ARG A 7 12.82 -9.07 -0.48
C ARG A 7 11.71 -8.89 0.55
N LYS A 8 12.12 -8.80 1.81
CA LYS A 8 11.23 -8.45 2.92
C LYS A 8 11.23 -6.95 3.12
N ARG A 9 10.06 -6.40 3.43
CA ARG A 9 9.93 -5.02 3.87
C ARG A 9 8.88 -4.91 4.96
N THR A 10 9.07 -3.96 5.84
CA THR A 10 8.12 -3.65 6.90
C THR A 10 7.37 -2.39 6.53
N VAL A 11 6.06 -2.42 6.68
CA VAL A 11 5.16 -1.32 6.33
C VAL A 11 4.40 -0.89 7.57
N LEU A 12 4.34 0.41 7.81
CA LEU A 12 3.52 0.97 8.89
C LEU A 12 2.04 0.86 8.53
N LEU A 13 1.26 0.31 9.44
CA LEU A 13 -0.19 0.28 9.37
C LEU A 13 -0.74 1.03 10.58
N ASP A 14 -1.16 2.25 10.38
CA ASP A 14 -1.62 3.13 11.47
C ASP A 14 -3.07 3.62 11.32
N ASP A 15 -3.74 3.26 10.23
CA ASP A 15 -5.15 3.57 10.06
C ASP A 15 -6.00 2.81 11.07
N PRO A 16 -6.74 3.51 11.96
CA PRO A 16 -7.54 2.84 12.98
C PRO A 16 -8.60 1.89 12.41
N GLN A 17 -9.21 2.23 11.30
CA GLN A 17 -10.24 1.37 10.67
C GLN A 17 -9.63 0.09 10.13
N LEU A 18 -8.46 0.19 9.49
CA LEU A 18 -7.73 -0.96 8.99
C LEU A 18 -7.27 -1.87 10.14
N ILE A 19 -6.71 -1.29 11.19
CA ILE A 19 -6.27 -2.04 12.37
C ILE A 19 -7.45 -2.79 12.99
N GLN A 20 -8.61 -2.15 13.11
CA GLN A 20 -9.81 -2.76 13.65
C GLN A 20 -10.29 -3.94 12.79
N ALA A 21 -10.27 -3.77 11.48
CA ALA A 21 -10.61 -4.83 10.53
C ALA A 21 -9.65 -6.02 10.64
N LEU A 22 -8.34 -5.75 10.75
CA LEU A 22 -7.33 -6.79 10.91
C LEU A 22 -7.50 -7.54 12.24
N ARG A 23 -7.81 -6.83 13.32
CA ARG A 23 -8.08 -7.47 14.63
C ARG A 23 -9.28 -8.41 14.56
N ARG A 24 -10.35 -8.02 13.90
CA ARG A 24 -11.51 -8.89 13.67
C ARG A 24 -11.12 -10.11 12.86
N PHE A 25 -10.35 -9.92 11.81
CA PHE A 25 -9.86 -10.99 10.96
C PHE A 25 -9.02 -12.01 11.77
N LEU A 26 -8.10 -11.51 12.60
CA LEU A 26 -7.26 -12.36 13.44
C LEU A 26 -8.07 -13.27 14.38
N ARG A 27 -9.22 -12.80 14.87
CA ARG A 27 -10.09 -13.60 15.72
C ARG A 27 -10.74 -14.77 14.98
N THR A 28 -10.86 -14.68 13.65
CA THR A 28 -11.48 -15.74 12.85
C THR A 28 -10.48 -16.77 12.37
N LEU A 29 -9.17 -16.50 12.53
CA LEU A 29 -8.13 -17.39 12.05
C LEU A 29 -7.96 -18.60 12.96
N GLY A 30 -7.75 -19.77 12.35
CA GLY A 30 -7.44 -21.00 13.07
C GLY A 30 -5.93 -21.20 13.30
N TYR A 31 -5.11 -20.18 13.08
CA TYR A 31 -3.66 -20.25 13.25
C TYR A 31 -3.14 -18.97 13.90
N THR A 32 -2.03 -19.08 14.61
CA THR A 32 -1.39 -17.97 15.34
C THR A 32 0.02 -17.65 14.86
N HIS A 33 0.54 -18.44 13.94
CA HIS A 33 1.91 -18.30 13.43
C HIS A 33 1.94 -18.35 11.92
N GLY A 34 2.97 -17.79 11.33
CA GLY A 34 3.19 -17.78 9.90
C GLY A 34 2.52 -16.59 9.21
N PRO A 35 2.38 -16.64 7.88
CA PRO A 35 1.78 -15.54 7.11
C PRO A 35 0.36 -15.24 7.55
N LEU A 36 0.01 -13.95 7.59
CA LEU A 36 -1.33 -13.51 7.96
C LEU A 36 -2.37 -14.00 6.96
N PHE A 37 -2.08 -13.90 5.68
CA PHE A 37 -2.95 -14.37 4.61
C PHE A 37 -2.40 -15.67 4.05
N GLN A 38 -3.16 -16.74 4.21
CA GLN A 38 -2.80 -18.06 3.74
C GLN A 38 -3.88 -18.61 2.81
N ALA A 39 -3.46 -19.46 1.87
CA ALA A 39 -4.41 -20.18 1.06
C ALA A 39 -5.16 -21.19 1.92
N THR A 40 -6.49 -21.12 1.90
CA THR A 40 -7.35 -22.00 2.71
C THR A 40 -7.92 -23.18 1.93
N ARG A 41 -7.52 -23.31 0.66
CA ARG A 41 -8.00 -24.39 -0.20
C ARG A 41 -7.64 -25.74 0.42
N ASN A 42 -8.65 -26.58 0.62
CA ASN A 42 -8.54 -27.91 1.22
C ASN A 42 -8.06 -27.91 2.68
N GLY A 43 -8.20 -26.81 3.40
CA GLY A 43 -7.87 -26.72 4.83
C GLY A 43 -6.39 -26.91 5.18
N ARG A 44 -5.51 -26.86 4.20
CA ARG A 44 -4.08 -27.14 4.40
C ARG A 44 -3.20 -25.92 4.62
N GLY A 45 -3.70 -24.72 4.49
CA GLY A 45 -2.86 -23.55 4.51
C GLY A 45 -1.79 -23.60 3.42
N GLY A 46 -1.12 -22.51 3.17
CA GLY A 46 -0.05 -22.45 2.17
C GLY A 46 0.15 -21.05 1.65
N VAL A 47 1.04 -20.92 0.67
CA VAL A 47 1.36 -19.63 0.08
C VAL A 47 0.16 -19.12 -0.72
N LEU A 48 -0.25 -17.90 -0.40
CA LEU A 48 -1.28 -17.21 -1.16
C LEU A 48 -0.66 -16.71 -2.48
N ARG A 49 -1.20 -17.19 -3.60
CA ARG A 49 -0.71 -16.80 -4.92
C ARG A 49 -1.24 -15.42 -5.30
N TYR A 50 -0.41 -14.64 -5.95
CA TYR A 50 -0.77 -13.31 -6.45
C TYR A 50 -2.02 -13.35 -7.34
N GLN A 51 -2.10 -14.34 -8.22
CA GLN A 51 -3.25 -14.52 -9.10
C GLN A 51 -4.55 -14.71 -8.31
N SER A 52 -4.52 -15.46 -7.22
CA SER A 52 -5.69 -15.65 -6.36
C SER A 52 -6.16 -14.35 -5.73
N VAL A 53 -5.22 -13.51 -5.33
CA VAL A 53 -5.51 -12.17 -4.78
C VAL A 53 -6.14 -11.28 -5.84
N GLN A 54 -5.59 -11.29 -7.06
CA GLN A 54 -6.15 -10.53 -8.18
C GLN A 54 -7.59 -10.94 -8.51
N GLU A 55 -7.85 -12.22 -8.59
CA GLU A 55 -9.19 -12.76 -8.89
C GLU A 55 -10.20 -12.35 -7.80
N ARG A 56 -9.80 -12.45 -6.55
CA ARG A 56 -10.64 -12.04 -5.42
C ARG A 56 -10.90 -10.54 -5.43
N TRP A 57 -9.89 -9.74 -5.69
CA TRP A 57 -10.03 -8.30 -5.83
C TRP A 57 -10.99 -7.94 -6.98
N GLN A 58 -10.85 -8.59 -8.12
CA GLN A 58 -11.72 -8.38 -9.28
C GLN A 58 -13.18 -8.65 -8.93
N GLY A 59 -13.45 -9.72 -8.19
CA GLY A 59 -14.80 -10.02 -7.70
C GLY A 59 -15.35 -8.93 -6.79
N TYR A 60 -14.55 -8.38 -5.90
CA TYR A 60 -14.97 -7.27 -5.04
C TYR A 60 -15.25 -6.00 -5.85
N ALA A 61 -14.38 -5.68 -6.79
CA ALA A 61 -14.52 -4.51 -7.66
C ALA A 61 -15.79 -4.59 -8.51
N GLU A 62 -16.07 -5.74 -9.09
CA GLU A 62 -17.29 -5.99 -9.88
C GLU A 62 -18.55 -5.78 -9.03
N ARG A 63 -18.57 -6.33 -7.82
CA ARG A 63 -19.71 -6.16 -6.91
C ARG A 63 -19.89 -4.71 -6.46
N ALA A 64 -18.82 -3.95 -6.38
CA ALA A 64 -18.86 -2.53 -6.05
C ALA A 64 -19.16 -1.64 -7.25
N GLY A 65 -19.20 -2.20 -8.47
CA GLY A 65 -19.41 -1.43 -9.69
C GLY A 65 -18.21 -0.58 -10.08
N VAL A 66 -17.01 -0.98 -9.66
CA VAL A 66 -15.76 -0.22 -9.89
C VAL A 66 -14.85 -1.02 -10.83
N ILE A 67 -14.24 -0.33 -11.79
CA ILE A 67 -13.22 -0.91 -12.65
C ILE A 67 -11.87 -0.45 -12.11
N CYS A 68 -11.19 -1.34 -11.39
CA CYS A 68 -9.91 -1.02 -10.74
C CYS A 68 -9.08 -2.28 -10.56
N THR A 69 -7.82 -2.23 -10.99
CA THR A 69 -6.86 -3.30 -10.76
C THR A 69 -6.09 -3.07 -9.45
N LEU A 70 -5.45 -4.11 -8.93
CA LEU A 70 -4.55 -3.97 -7.77
C LEU A 70 -3.43 -2.98 -8.05
N HIS A 71 -2.92 -2.99 -9.28
CA HIS A 71 -1.86 -2.07 -9.70
C HIS A 71 -2.34 -0.61 -9.67
N GLN A 72 -3.57 -0.36 -10.10
CA GLN A 72 -4.18 0.96 -10.03
C GLN A 72 -4.39 1.44 -8.60
N LEU A 73 -4.75 0.54 -7.67
CA LEU A 73 -4.82 0.87 -6.24
C LEU A 73 -3.46 1.33 -5.71
N ARG A 74 -2.41 0.63 -6.11
CA ARG A 74 -1.05 0.97 -5.72
C ARG A 74 -0.65 2.35 -6.23
N HIS A 75 -0.99 2.66 -7.46
CA HIS A 75 -0.76 3.98 -8.04
C HIS A 75 -1.54 5.08 -7.31
N SER A 76 -2.80 4.81 -7.01
CA SER A 76 -3.65 5.74 -6.26
C SER A 76 -3.07 6.05 -4.89
N HIS A 77 -2.59 5.02 -4.20
CA HIS A 77 -1.95 5.19 -2.90
C HIS A 77 -0.67 6.03 -3.00
N ALA A 78 0.18 5.75 -3.99
CA ALA A 78 1.38 6.53 -4.23
C ALA A 78 1.07 7.99 -4.51
N THR A 79 0.09 8.25 -5.37
CA THR A 79 -0.35 9.61 -5.71
C THR A 79 -0.89 10.35 -4.49
N GLU A 80 -1.68 9.69 -3.69
CA GLU A 80 -2.23 10.25 -2.45
C GLU A 80 -1.11 10.65 -1.48
N LEU A 81 -0.11 9.79 -1.32
CA LEU A 81 1.04 10.07 -0.46
C LEU A 81 1.86 11.27 -0.96
N VAL A 82 2.11 11.33 -2.28
CA VAL A 82 2.82 12.47 -2.88
C VAL A 82 2.06 13.76 -2.65
N ASN A 83 0.77 13.77 -2.92
CA ASN A 83 -0.08 14.94 -2.72
C ASN A 83 -0.23 15.32 -1.24
N GLY A 84 -0.07 14.37 -0.35
CA GLY A 84 -0.05 14.61 1.09
C GLY A 84 1.28 15.10 1.63
N GLY A 85 2.28 15.28 0.78
CA GLY A 85 3.58 15.80 1.18
C GLY A 85 4.56 14.74 1.69
N VAL A 86 4.29 13.46 1.48
CA VAL A 86 5.21 12.40 1.88
C VAL A 86 6.39 12.35 0.90
N SER A 87 7.60 12.21 1.42
CA SER A 87 8.80 12.20 0.58
C SER A 87 8.84 10.96 -0.33
N LEU A 88 9.46 11.13 -1.50
CA LEU A 88 9.65 10.02 -2.44
C LEU A 88 10.46 8.88 -1.82
N ALA A 89 11.43 9.19 -0.97
CA ALA A 89 12.22 8.19 -0.27
C ALA A 89 11.35 7.30 0.65
N THR A 90 10.40 7.92 1.36
CA THR A 90 9.45 7.19 2.21
C THR A 90 8.49 6.34 1.38
N ILE A 91 7.98 6.89 0.29
CA ILE A 91 7.10 6.17 -0.63
C ILE A 91 7.83 4.95 -1.22
N ARG A 92 9.09 5.10 -1.58
CA ARG A 92 9.94 4.00 -2.05
C ARG A 92 10.01 2.87 -1.05
N LYS A 93 10.29 3.19 0.20
CA LYS A 93 10.37 2.17 1.27
C LYS A 93 9.05 1.45 1.44
N ARG A 94 7.94 2.17 1.38
CA ARG A 94 6.62 1.60 1.57
C ARG A 94 6.20 0.70 0.41
N LEU A 95 6.43 1.13 -0.83
CA LEU A 95 5.97 0.42 -2.03
C LEU A 95 7.01 -0.53 -2.63
N GLY A 96 8.27 -0.37 -2.25
CA GLY A 96 9.38 -1.14 -2.79
C GLY A 96 10.06 -0.45 -3.97
N HIS A 97 11.35 -0.71 -4.12
CA HIS A 97 12.21 -0.02 -5.08
C HIS A 97 11.88 -0.25 -6.55
N GLN A 98 11.27 -1.39 -6.88
CA GLN A 98 10.97 -1.75 -8.27
C GLN A 98 9.91 -0.87 -8.92
N HIS A 99 9.17 -0.10 -8.13
CA HIS A 99 8.05 0.71 -8.61
C HIS A 99 8.33 2.22 -8.60
N ILE A 100 9.60 2.60 -8.38
CA ILE A 100 10.01 4.00 -8.30
C ILE A 100 9.74 4.76 -9.56
N GLN A 101 10.18 4.22 -10.70
CA GLN A 101 9.99 4.88 -11.99
C GLN A 101 8.52 5.04 -12.32
N THR A 102 7.72 4.03 -11.98
CA THR A 102 6.28 4.09 -12.16
C THR A 102 5.67 5.13 -11.24
N THR A 103 6.10 5.18 -9.98
CA THR A 103 5.66 6.18 -9.01
C THR A 103 6.03 7.59 -9.46
N LEU A 104 7.25 7.80 -9.95
CA LEU A 104 7.69 9.09 -10.47
C LEU A 104 6.92 9.50 -11.73
N ARG A 105 6.58 8.54 -12.59
CA ARG A 105 5.83 8.81 -13.83
C ARG A 105 4.41 9.29 -13.54
N TYR A 106 3.78 8.78 -12.48
CA TYR A 106 2.39 9.09 -12.13
C TYR A 106 2.25 10.11 -11.01
N ALA A 107 3.33 10.40 -10.30
CA ALA A 107 3.34 11.38 -9.23
C ALA A 107 3.63 12.76 -9.78
N GLU A 108 2.71 13.31 -10.55
CA GLU A 108 2.73 14.73 -10.84
C GLU A 108 2.32 15.46 -9.58
N ILE A 109 3.31 16.10 -8.94
CA ILE A 109 3.05 16.95 -7.79
C ILE A 109 2.24 18.13 -8.28
N SER A 110 1.05 18.34 -7.75
CA SER A 110 0.25 19.51 -8.05
C SER A 110 1.02 20.79 -7.67
N ASP A 111 0.79 21.88 -8.40
CA ASP A 111 1.41 23.17 -8.09
C ASP A 111 1.15 23.60 -6.64
N THR A 112 -0.06 23.35 -6.15
CA THR A 112 -0.44 23.64 -4.76
C THR A 112 0.42 22.87 -3.77
N THR A 113 0.67 21.58 -4.03
CA THR A 113 1.51 20.75 -3.17
C THR A 113 2.95 21.23 -3.17
N ALA A 114 3.50 21.54 -4.35
CA ALA A 114 4.84 22.08 -4.49
C ALA A 114 5.00 23.40 -3.74
N ASP A 115 4.05 24.31 -3.89
CA ASP A 115 4.04 25.58 -3.17
C ASP A 115 4.00 25.40 -1.67
N THR A 116 3.19 24.48 -1.19
CA THR A 116 3.07 24.16 0.25
C THR A 116 4.40 23.63 0.79
N GLU A 117 5.06 22.74 0.07
CA GLU A 117 6.38 22.22 0.45
C GLU A 117 7.41 23.33 0.56
N LEU A 118 7.46 24.24 -0.42
CA LEU A 118 8.39 25.36 -0.43
C LEU A 118 8.14 26.32 0.72
N ARG A 119 6.89 26.63 1.01
CA ARG A 119 6.52 27.49 2.13
C ARG A 119 6.89 26.88 3.47
N THR A 120 6.66 25.60 3.64
CA THR A 120 7.03 24.85 4.84
C THR A 120 8.53 24.85 5.04
N TRP A 121 9.29 24.58 3.99
CA TRP A 121 10.75 24.62 4.03
C TRP A 121 11.28 25.99 4.44
N ARG A 122 10.74 27.07 3.87
CA ARG A 122 11.15 28.44 4.21
C ARG A 122 10.86 28.80 5.65
N ARG A 123 9.72 28.38 6.17
CA ARG A 123 9.37 28.61 7.59
C ARG A 123 10.37 27.95 8.53
N HIS A 124 10.74 26.72 8.27
CA HIS A 124 11.73 26.00 9.08
C HIS A 124 13.10 26.68 9.00
N ARG A 125 13.45 27.21 7.86
CA ARG A 125 14.73 27.88 7.67
C ARG A 125 14.80 29.22 8.41
N SER A 126 13.71 29.95 8.51
CA SER A 126 13.68 31.27 9.17
C SER A 126 13.65 31.17 10.70
N ILE A 127 13.41 30.00 11.26
CA ILE A 127 13.37 29.76 12.70
C ILE A 127 14.74 29.30 13.24
N SER A 128 15.61 28.83 12.40
CA SER A 128 16.93 28.35 12.83
C SER A 128 17.97 29.46 12.94
#